data_166f167c08a03d80b0ee6046776c916b
#
_entry.id   166f167c08a03d80b0ee6046776c916b
#
_cell.length_a   1.000
_cell.length_b   1.000
_cell.length_c   1.000
_cell.angle_alpha   90.00
_cell.angle_beta   90.00
_cell.angle_gamma   90.00
#
_symmetry.space_group_name_H-M   'P 1'
#
loop_
_entity.id
_entity.type
_entity.pdbx_description
1 polymer ?
#
loop_
_entity_poly.entity_id
_entity_poly.type
_entity_poly.pdbx_seq_one_letter_code
_entity_poly.pdbx_strand_id
1 'polypeptide(L)'
;MNKNNQKITIKDENELQKFFNDKSLRMKKNSKLVFNNDLKMGQNILIEGNVKIGKKNLIQKDCLIKDVKIGNNNLIKISSLIENTNIANNNIIGPFAFLRNNSKICNNCIIGAYVEITRSFIYNCTLISHRAFVGDAKIYSNTIIGAGTVFCNYNFIKKIKAKSIVGKNCKIGSNSTIIAPCKIEANTIVPALTKFKK
;
A
#
# COMPACT_ATOMS: atom_id res chain seq x y z
N MET A 1 5.28 -35.06 -1.27
CA MET A 1 4.30 -34.01 -0.96
C MET A 1 5.03 -32.69 -0.67
N ASN A 2 4.79 -31.67 -1.48
CA ASN A 2 5.53 -30.41 -1.41
C ASN A 2 5.12 -29.63 -0.15
N LYS A 3 5.94 -29.61 0.90
CA LYS A 3 5.70 -28.90 2.18
C LYS A 3 5.49 -27.38 2.01
N ASN A 4 5.74 -26.84 0.83
CA ASN A 4 5.73 -25.38 0.56
C ASN A 4 4.37 -24.74 0.27
N ASN A 5 3.26 -25.49 0.37
CA ASN A 5 1.91 -24.98 0.04
C ASN A 5 0.92 -25.01 1.21
N GLN A 6 1.37 -25.31 2.42
CA GLN A 6 0.51 -25.42 3.57
C GLN A 6 0.10 -24.02 4.05
N LYS A 7 -1.23 -23.77 4.12
CA LYS A 7 -1.78 -22.60 4.79
C LYS A 7 -1.75 -22.80 6.29
N ILE A 8 -1.25 -21.81 6.98
CA ILE A 8 -1.15 -21.76 8.43
C ILE A 8 -2.13 -20.71 8.93
N THR A 9 -2.80 -20.98 10.03
CA THR A 9 -3.69 -20.02 10.70
C THR A 9 -3.26 -19.87 12.14
N ILE A 10 -3.00 -18.63 12.54
CA ILE A 10 -2.65 -18.24 13.90
C ILE A 10 -3.73 -17.29 14.43
N LYS A 11 -4.12 -17.46 15.68
CA LYS A 11 -5.19 -16.70 16.33
C LYS A 11 -4.79 -15.98 17.61
N ASP A 12 -3.59 -16.24 18.12
CA ASP A 12 -3.07 -15.58 19.32
C ASP A 12 -1.58 -15.25 19.21
N GLU A 13 -1.12 -14.38 20.11
CA GLU A 13 0.24 -13.87 20.14
C GLU A 13 1.28 -14.94 20.47
N ASN A 14 0.97 -15.86 21.37
CA ASN A 14 1.90 -16.91 21.77
C ASN A 14 2.18 -17.87 20.61
N GLU A 15 1.14 -18.29 19.88
CA GLU A 15 1.28 -19.08 18.65
C GLU A 15 2.15 -18.36 17.61
N LEU A 16 1.94 -17.03 17.43
CA LEU A 16 2.70 -16.22 16.51
C LEU A 16 4.19 -16.20 16.88
N GLN A 17 4.49 -15.88 18.12
CA GLN A 17 5.85 -15.80 18.64
C GLN A 17 6.58 -17.16 18.57
N LYS A 18 5.88 -18.24 18.92
CA LYS A 18 6.41 -19.60 18.83
C LYS A 18 6.70 -20.00 17.39
N PHE A 19 5.79 -19.73 16.46
CA PHE A 19 5.96 -20.11 15.06
C PHE A 19 7.17 -19.45 14.41
N PHE A 20 7.36 -18.14 14.65
CA PHE A 20 8.49 -17.38 14.08
C PHE A 20 9.73 -17.38 14.99
N ASN A 21 9.66 -18.00 16.18
CA ASN A 21 10.70 -17.96 17.21
C ASN A 21 11.13 -16.52 17.54
N ASP A 22 10.17 -15.60 17.66
CA ASP A 22 10.41 -14.18 17.89
C ASP A 22 9.41 -13.59 18.88
N LYS A 23 9.88 -13.21 20.07
CA LYS A 23 9.08 -12.61 21.15
C LYS A 23 8.71 -11.15 20.92
N SER A 24 9.27 -10.50 19.93
CA SER A 24 8.93 -9.11 19.56
C SER A 24 7.68 -8.99 18.70
N LEU A 25 7.19 -10.09 18.14
CA LEU A 25 5.97 -10.10 17.35
C LEU A 25 4.75 -9.94 18.26
N ARG A 26 3.82 -9.12 17.83
CA ARG A 26 2.60 -8.78 18.57
C ARG A 26 1.35 -9.12 17.77
N MET A 27 0.33 -9.56 18.48
CA MET A 27 -0.97 -9.85 17.88
C MET A 27 -2.08 -9.38 18.81
N LYS A 28 -2.95 -8.48 18.34
CA LYS A 28 -4.08 -8.02 19.17
C LYS A 28 -5.12 -9.12 19.38
N LYS A 29 -5.81 -9.05 20.52
CA LYS A 29 -6.91 -9.95 20.86
C LYS A 29 -7.96 -9.98 19.75
N ASN A 30 -8.55 -11.13 19.47
CA ASN A 30 -9.51 -11.38 18.39
C ASN A 30 -8.97 -11.17 16.97
N SER A 31 -7.65 -11.13 16.79
CA SER A 31 -7.04 -11.09 15.46
C SER A 31 -6.89 -12.50 14.87
N LYS A 32 -6.74 -12.55 13.53
CA LYS A 32 -6.50 -13.79 12.81
C LYS A 32 -5.49 -13.55 11.67
N LEU A 33 -4.40 -14.29 11.69
CA LEU A 33 -3.40 -14.31 10.62
C LEU A 33 -3.47 -15.62 9.85
N VAL A 34 -3.67 -15.54 8.53
CA VAL A 34 -3.63 -16.69 7.62
C VAL A 34 -2.54 -16.45 6.58
N PHE A 35 -1.59 -17.35 6.47
CA PHE A 35 -0.43 -17.19 5.58
C PHE A 35 0.10 -18.53 5.07
N ASN A 36 1.06 -18.50 4.15
CA ASN A 36 1.81 -19.67 3.72
C ASN A 36 3.12 -19.75 4.50
N ASN A 37 3.62 -20.97 4.71
CA ASN A 37 4.81 -21.25 5.53
C ASN A 37 6.13 -20.65 5.01
N ASP A 38 6.12 -20.02 3.85
CA ASP A 38 7.25 -19.28 3.25
C ASP A 38 7.24 -17.77 3.55
N LEU A 39 6.31 -17.30 4.41
CA LEU A 39 6.27 -15.92 4.89
C LEU A 39 7.50 -15.63 5.74
N LYS A 40 8.19 -14.54 5.42
CA LYS A 40 9.28 -14.00 6.24
C LYS A 40 8.83 -12.72 6.94
N MET A 41 8.99 -12.68 8.25
CA MET A 41 8.64 -11.52 9.08
C MET A 41 9.88 -11.06 9.87
N GLY A 42 10.08 -9.75 9.91
CA GLY A 42 11.06 -9.11 10.79
C GLY A 42 10.51 -8.91 12.20
N GLN A 43 11.28 -8.26 13.04
CA GLN A 43 10.96 -7.98 14.45
C GLN A 43 9.90 -6.88 14.61
N ASN A 44 9.30 -6.78 15.80
CA ASN A 44 8.36 -5.72 16.22
C ASN A 44 7.17 -5.52 15.24
N ILE A 45 6.65 -6.59 14.66
CA ILE A 45 5.48 -6.49 13.80
C ILE A 45 4.22 -6.64 14.64
N LEU A 46 3.24 -5.73 14.44
CA LEU A 46 1.93 -5.83 15.05
C LEU A 46 0.90 -6.30 14.03
N ILE A 47 0.24 -7.41 14.35
CA ILE A 47 -0.90 -7.96 13.59
C ILE A 47 -2.20 -7.59 14.29
N GLU A 48 -3.15 -7.00 13.54
CA GLU A 48 -4.46 -6.63 14.05
C GLU A 48 -5.58 -7.01 13.08
N GLY A 49 -6.71 -7.49 13.58
CA GLY A 49 -7.88 -7.87 12.79
C GLY A 49 -7.66 -9.08 11.90
N ASN A 50 -8.27 -9.09 10.72
CA ASN A 50 -8.22 -10.20 9.78
C ASN A 50 -7.13 -10.00 8.72
N VAL A 51 -6.01 -10.70 8.87
CA VAL A 51 -4.86 -10.58 7.98
C VAL A 51 -4.70 -11.87 7.17
N LYS A 52 -4.62 -11.74 5.83
CA LYS A 52 -4.35 -12.86 4.92
C LYS A 52 -3.15 -12.53 4.04
N ILE A 53 -2.13 -13.39 4.04
CA ILE A 53 -0.88 -13.18 3.31
C ILE A 53 -0.61 -14.39 2.42
N GLY A 54 -0.37 -14.14 1.14
CA GLY A 54 -0.01 -15.14 0.14
C GLY A 54 1.43 -15.64 0.30
N LYS A 55 1.97 -16.19 -0.80
CA LYS A 55 3.29 -16.83 -0.82
C LYS A 55 4.43 -15.84 -1.01
N LYS A 56 5.64 -16.23 -0.53
CA LYS A 56 6.92 -15.55 -0.80
C LYS A 56 6.88 -14.05 -0.47
N ASN A 57 6.20 -13.67 0.60
CA ASN A 57 6.20 -12.30 1.08
C ASN A 57 7.31 -12.09 2.12
N LEU A 58 7.90 -10.89 2.10
CA LEU A 58 8.80 -10.41 3.15
C LEU A 58 8.21 -9.14 3.76
N ILE A 59 7.93 -9.20 5.06
CA ILE A 59 7.54 -8.03 5.86
C ILE A 59 8.72 -7.69 6.77
N GLN A 60 9.33 -6.54 6.56
CA GLN A 60 10.45 -6.07 7.37
C GLN A 60 9.96 -5.60 8.75
N LYS A 61 10.90 -5.28 9.63
CA LYS A 61 10.62 -4.94 11.02
C LYS A 61 9.78 -3.67 11.21
N ASP A 62 9.21 -3.53 12.41
CA ASP A 62 8.50 -2.34 12.89
C ASP A 62 7.24 -1.99 12.08
N CYS A 63 6.61 -2.97 11.43
CA CYS A 63 5.40 -2.76 10.63
C CYS A 63 4.12 -3.01 11.43
N LEU A 64 3.05 -2.26 11.07
CA LEU A 64 1.69 -2.56 11.50
C LEU A 64 0.87 -3.06 10.31
N ILE A 65 0.23 -4.22 10.48
CA ILE A 65 -0.59 -4.89 9.46
C ILE A 65 -1.98 -5.16 10.04
N LYS A 66 -3.00 -4.42 9.54
CA LYS A 66 -4.35 -4.46 10.10
C LYS A 66 -5.41 -4.64 9.02
N ASP A 67 -6.25 -5.68 9.14
CA ASP A 67 -7.37 -5.96 8.23
C ASP A 67 -6.98 -5.92 6.74
N VAL A 68 -5.95 -6.69 6.36
CA VAL A 68 -5.28 -6.63 5.06
C VAL A 68 -5.33 -7.96 4.34
N LYS A 69 -5.48 -7.89 3.02
CA LYS A 69 -5.19 -9.02 2.13
C LYS A 69 -3.94 -8.70 1.29
N ILE A 70 -2.91 -9.51 1.43
CA ILE A 70 -1.64 -9.39 0.68
C ILE A 70 -1.51 -10.63 -0.21
N GLY A 71 -1.31 -10.42 -1.52
CA GLY A 71 -1.05 -11.47 -2.49
C GLY A 71 0.34 -12.08 -2.34
N ASN A 72 1.01 -12.36 -3.44
CA ASN A 72 2.28 -13.09 -3.44
C ASN A 72 3.46 -12.17 -3.79
N ASN A 73 4.68 -12.57 -3.37
CA ASN A 73 5.94 -11.93 -3.76
C ASN A 73 6.02 -10.43 -3.44
N ASN A 74 5.44 -9.98 -2.35
CA ASN A 74 5.52 -8.57 -1.97
C ASN A 74 6.65 -8.35 -0.96
N LEU A 75 7.27 -7.18 -1.05
CA LEU A 75 8.20 -6.65 -0.07
C LEU A 75 7.57 -5.46 0.64
N ILE A 76 7.24 -5.64 1.91
CA ILE A 76 6.81 -4.55 2.80
C ILE A 76 8.03 -4.11 3.59
N LYS A 77 8.50 -2.90 3.34
CA LYS A 77 9.70 -2.35 3.97
C LYS A 77 9.41 -1.82 5.37
N ILE A 78 10.49 -1.63 6.11
CA ILE A 78 10.52 -1.21 7.51
C ILE A 78 9.53 -0.07 7.82
N SER A 79 8.91 -0.13 8.99
CA SER A 79 8.06 0.91 9.58
C SER A 79 6.90 1.34 8.69
N SER A 80 6.39 0.45 7.85
CA SER A 80 5.19 0.72 7.04
C SER A 80 3.93 0.36 7.82
N LEU A 81 2.91 1.22 7.71
CA LEU A 81 1.58 1.02 8.29
C LEU A 81 0.60 0.67 7.18
N ILE A 82 -0.03 -0.49 7.27
CA ILE A 82 -0.98 -0.98 6.26
C ILE A 82 -2.25 -1.42 6.97
N GLU A 83 -3.34 -0.71 6.70
CA GLU A 83 -4.63 -0.99 7.30
C GLU A 83 -5.77 -0.93 6.29
N ASN A 84 -6.77 -1.81 6.41
CA ASN A 84 -7.93 -1.84 5.53
C ASN A 84 -7.58 -1.70 4.05
N THR A 85 -6.57 -2.45 3.57
CA THR A 85 -6.01 -2.32 2.22
C THR A 85 -5.87 -3.69 1.57
N ASN A 86 -6.11 -3.76 0.27
CA ASN A 86 -5.83 -4.95 -0.53
C ASN A 86 -4.59 -4.73 -1.40
N ILE A 87 -3.60 -5.60 -1.28
CA ILE A 87 -2.35 -5.56 -2.03
C ILE A 87 -2.27 -6.83 -2.87
N ALA A 88 -2.13 -6.71 -4.20
CA ALA A 88 -1.98 -7.85 -5.08
C ALA A 88 -0.55 -8.42 -5.06
N ASN A 89 0.09 -8.66 -6.18
CA ASN A 89 1.35 -9.40 -6.24
C ASN A 89 2.53 -8.53 -6.68
N ASN A 90 3.74 -8.95 -6.32
CA ASN A 90 5.01 -8.40 -6.81
C ASN A 90 5.18 -6.90 -6.51
N ASN A 91 4.68 -6.42 -5.39
CA ASN A 91 4.78 -5.00 -5.03
C ASN A 91 5.95 -4.75 -4.06
N ILE A 92 6.50 -3.55 -4.14
CA ILE A 92 7.46 -3.02 -3.17
C ILE A 92 6.80 -1.82 -2.48
N ILE A 93 6.68 -1.86 -1.15
CA ILE A 93 5.97 -0.85 -0.37
C ILE A 93 6.87 -0.31 0.74
N GLY A 94 7.01 1.00 0.82
CA GLY A 94 7.77 1.68 1.83
C GLY A 94 9.25 1.93 1.47
N PRO A 95 10.09 2.24 2.49
CA PRO A 95 9.78 2.26 3.93
C PRO A 95 8.85 3.41 4.35
N PHE A 96 8.30 3.33 5.58
CA PHE A 96 7.46 4.38 6.17
C PHE A 96 6.23 4.74 5.30
N ALA A 97 5.71 3.79 4.53
CA ALA A 97 4.49 4.00 3.76
C ALA A 97 3.25 3.85 4.64
N PHE A 98 2.22 4.66 4.39
CA PHE A 98 0.93 4.55 5.06
C PHE A 98 -0.19 4.28 4.06
N LEU A 99 -0.67 3.03 4.01
CA LEU A 99 -1.76 2.59 3.14
C LEU A 99 -3.00 2.34 3.98
N ARG A 100 -4.14 2.95 3.63
CA ARG A 100 -5.34 2.87 4.47
C ARG A 100 -6.67 3.04 3.73
N ASN A 101 -7.77 2.85 4.48
CA ASN A 101 -9.14 3.21 4.09
C ASN A 101 -9.59 2.60 2.76
N ASN A 102 -9.57 1.27 2.65
CA ASN A 102 -10.03 0.51 1.48
C ASN A 102 -9.25 0.84 0.19
N SER A 103 -7.99 1.20 0.31
CA SER A 103 -7.12 1.34 -0.84
C SER A 103 -6.83 -0.02 -1.48
N LYS A 104 -6.59 -0.01 -2.79
CA LYS A 104 -6.24 -1.21 -3.55
C LYS A 104 -4.98 -0.97 -4.37
N ILE A 105 -3.99 -1.83 -4.19
CA ILE A 105 -2.72 -1.81 -4.92
C ILE A 105 -2.69 -3.06 -5.80
N CYS A 106 -2.66 -2.88 -7.11
CA CYS A 106 -2.57 -3.99 -8.06
C CYS A 106 -1.14 -4.56 -8.15
N ASN A 107 -0.80 -5.21 -9.25
CA ASN A 107 0.48 -5.92 -9.36
C ASN A 107 1.63 -5.02 -9.80
N ASN A 108 2.85 -5.40 -9.42
CA ASN A 108 4.10 -4.79 -9.91
C ASN A 108 4.20 -3.28 -9.62
N CYS A 109 3.61 -2.81 -8.54
CA CYS A 109 3.68 -1.40 -8.14
C CYS A 109 4.87 -1.16 -7.19
N ILE A 110 5.42 0.04 -7.26
CA ILE A 110 6.41 0.54 -6.31
C ILE A 110 5.81 1.74 -5.59
N ILE A 111 5.63 1.62 -4.28
CA ILE A 111 5.17 2.68 -3.40
C ILE A 111 6.36 3.12 -2.56
N GLY A 112 6.86 4.31 -2.81
CA GLY A 112 8.09 4.84 -2.21
C GLY A 112 7.98 5.22 -0.74
N ALA A 113 9.09 5.69 -0.20
CA ALA A 113 9.18 6.08 1.21
C ALA A 113 8.26 7.27 1.53
N TYR A 114 7.62 7.22 2.72
CA TYR A 114 6.72 8.27 3.23
C TYR A 114 5.54 8.58 2.31
N VAL A 115 5.13 7.63 1.48
CA VAL A 115 3.91 7.77 0.66
C VAL A 115 2.70 7.43 1.50
N GLU A 116 1.70 8.31 1.45
CA GLU A 116 0.37 8.00 1.98
C GLU A 116 -0.62 7.76 0.85
N ILE A 117 -1.36 6.63 0.94
CA ILE A 117 -2.45 6.28 0.00
C ILE A 117 -3.72 6.01 0.80
N THR A 118 -4.79 6.72 0.46
CA THR A 118 -6.08 6.58 1.13
C THR A 118 -7.25 6.58 0.15
N ARG A 119 -8.20 5.64 0.28
CA ARG A 119 -9.40 5.51 -0.58
C ARG A 119 -9.11 5.54 -2.08
N SER A 120 -7.98 4.93 -2.49
CA SER A 120 -7.47 5.04 -3.85
C SER A 120 -7.27 3.67 -4.49
N PHE A 121 -7.35 3.63 -5.82
CA PHE A 121 -7.11 2.45 -6.61
C PHE A 121 -5.87 2.65 -7.49
N ILE A 122 -4.81 1.89 -7.23
CA ILE A 122 -3.53 1.95 -7.95
C ILE A 122 -3.44 0.73 -8.83
N TYR A 123 -3.45 0.94 -10.14
CA TYR A 123 -3.38 -0.12 -11.13
C TYR A 123 -1.94 -0.60 -11.36
N ASN A 124 -1.80 -1.66 -12.17
CA ASN A 124 -0.53 -2.38 -12.37
C ASN A 124 0.61 -1.48 -12.83
N CYS A 125 1.83 -1.84 -12.45
CA CYS A 125 3.06 -1.20 -12.92
C CYS A 125 3.11 0.31 -12.65
N THR A 126 2.49 0.76 -11.57
CA THR A 126 2.49 2.16 -11.16
C THR A 126 3.64 2.41 -10.18
N LEU A 127 4.39 3.48 -10.41
CA LEU A 127 5.41 3.98 -9.49
C LEU A 127 4.90 5.24 -8.81
N ILE A 128 4.79 5.23 -7.48
CA ILE A 128 4.52 6.41 -6.67
C ILE A 128 5.77 6.71 -5.86
N SER A 129 6.43 7.80 -6.19
CA SER A 129 7.70 8.19 -5.58
C SER A 129 7.52 8.76 -4.17
N HIS A 130 8.62 9.10 -3.54
CA HIS A 130 8.68 9.45 -2.12
C HIS A 130 7.81 10.66 -1.73
N ARG A 131 7.27 10.65 -0.49
CA ARG A 131 6.54 11.77 0.13
C ARG A 131 5.30 12.23 -0.67
N ALA A 132 4.71 11.36 -1.49
CA ALA A 132 3.49 11.68 -2.21
C ALA A 132 2.26 11.38 -1.33
N PHE A 133 1.23 12.23 -1.44
CA PHE A 133 -0.09 11.98 -0.89
C PHE A 133 -1.08 11.66 -2.01
N VAL A 134 -1.69 10.47 -1.98
CA VAL A 134 -2.66 10.01 -2.97
C VAL A 134 -3.99 9.70 -2.27
N GLY A 135 -4.90 10.68 -2.32
CA GLY A 135 -6.22 10.57 -1.71
C GLY A 135 -7.35 10.56 -2.74
N ASP A 136 -8.32 9.66 -2.58
CA ASP A 136 -9.53 9.57 -3.42
C ASP A 136 -9.22 9.54 -4.93
N ALA A 137 -8.24 8.73 -5.35
CA ALA A 137 -7.74 8.70 -6.72
C ALA A 137 -7.85 7.32 -7.37
N LYS A 138 -8.01 7.31 -8.70
CA LYS A 138 -7.77 6.15 -9.57
C LYS A 138 -6.56 6.45 -10.44
N ILE A 139 -5.48 5.70 -10.26
CA ILE A 139 -4.25 5.87 -11.04
C ILE A 139 -4.07 4.62 -11.91
N TYR A 140 -4.26 4.78 -13.20
CA TYR A 140 -4.18 3.68 -14.16
C TYR A 140 -2.74 3.25 -14.44
N SER A 141 -2.62 2.08 -15.07
CA SER A 141 -1.37 1.33 -15.23
C SER A 141 -0.24 2.11 -15.92
N ASN A 142 1.00 1.71 -15.61
CA ASN A 142 2.23 2.27 -16.19
C ASN A 142 2.41 3.77 -15.92
N THR A 143 1.85 4.29 -14.85
CA THR A 143 1.91 5.70 -14.48
C THR A 143 2.99 5.94 -13.44
N ILE A 144 3.68 7.07 -13.57
CA ILE A 144 4.70 7.53 -12.62
C ILE A 144 4.19 8.78 -11.92
N ILE A 145 4.15 8.73 -10.59
CA ILE A 145 3.87 9.89 -9.74
C ILE A 145 5.17 10.35 -9.09
N GLY A 146 5.60 11.54 -9.42
CA GLY A 146 6.83 12.16 -8.91
C GLY A 146 6.79 12.42 -7.39
N ALA A 147 7.97 12.55 -6.80
CA ALA A 147 8.12 12.77 -5.37
C ALA A 147 7.43 14.07 -4.92
N GLY A 148 6.83 14.07 -3.74
CA GLY A 148 6.17 15.25 -3.18
C GLY A 148 4.88 15.65 -3.88
N THR A 149 4.37 14.84 -4.82
CA THR A 149 3.08 15.12 -5.48
C THR A 149 1.92 14.97 -4.50
N VAL A 150 0.99 15.94 -4.51
CA VAL A 150 -0.17 15.97 -3.62
C VAL A 150 -1.46 15.95 -4.43
N PHE A 151 -2.32 14.97 -4.14
CA PHE A 151 -3.70 14.93 -4.65
C PHE A 151 -4.61 15.66 -3.67
N CYS A 152 -4.93 16.91 -3.95
CA CYS A 152 -5.86 17.75 -3.16
C CYS A 152 -7.29 17.26 -3.37
N ASN A 153 -7.77 16.42 -2.49
CA ASN A 153 -9.06 15.73 -2.60
C ASN A 153 -10.20 16.39 -1.81
N TYR A 154 -9.95 17.47 -1.07
CA TYR A 154 -10.95 18.16 -0.25
C TYR A 154 -11.18 19.59 -0.69
N ASN A 155 -12.44 19.93 -0.95
CA ASN A 155 -12.86 21.30 -1.25
C ASN A 155 -13.36 21.98 0.03
N PHE A 156 -12.63 22.98 0.52
CA PHE A 156 -12.93 23.68 1.77
C PHE A 156 -14.23 24.48 1.70
N ILE A 157 -14.56 25.04 0.53
CA ILE A 157 -15.77 25.88 0.34
C ILE A 157 -17.01 24.99 0.35
N LYS A 158 -17.01 23.93 -0.44
CA LYS A 158 -18.14 22.99 -0.54
C LYS A 158 -18.15 21.93 0.56
N LYS A 159 -17.09 21.84 1.38
CA LYS A 159 -16.91 20.83 2.44
C LYS A 159 -17.08 19.38 1.98
N ILE A 160 -16.69 19.06 0.75
CA ILE A 160 -16.81 17.73 0.14
C ILE A 160 -15.46 17.24 -0.33
N LYS A 161 -15.34 15.91 -0.37
CA LYS A 161 -14.22 15.23 -1.06
C LYS A 161 -14.56 15.00 -2.53
N ALA A 162 -13.56 15.11 -3.38
CA ALA A 162 -13.66 14.88 -4.81
C ALA A 162 -12.59 13.90 -5.27
N LYS A 163 -12.82 13.24 -6.39
CA LYS A 163 -11.94 12.19 -6.93
C LYS A 163 -11.11 12.72 -8.09
N SER A 164 -9.87 12.20 -8.17
CA SER A 164 -9.01 12.39 -9.34
C SER A 164 -8.85 11.09 -10.11
N ILE A 165 -8.75 11.20 -11.44
CA ILE A 165 -8.49 10.08 -12.34
C ILE A 165 -7.23 10.41 -13.14
N VAL A 166 -6.23 9.53 -13.08
CA VAL A 166 -5.01 9.63 -13.88
C VAL A 166 -4.99 8.47 -14.86
N GLY A 167 -4.97 8.79 -16.15
CA GLY A 167 -4.97 7.83 -17.24
C GLY A 167 -3.72 6.95 -17.26
N LYS A 168 -3.70 5.98 -18.19
CA LYS A 168 -2.55 5.08 -18.42
C LYS A 168 -1.33 5.84 -18.92
N ASN A 169 -0.14 5.33 -18.62
CA ASN A 169 1.14 5.82 -19.16
C ASN A 169 1.42 7.29 -18.85
N CYS A 170 0.81 7.87 -17.82
CA CYS A 170 1.05 9.25 -17.42
C CYS A 170 2.37 9.39 -16.64
N LYS A 171 2.98 10.56 -16.75
CA LYS A 171 4.14 10.96 -15.95
C LYS A 171 3.82 12.27 -15.26
N ILE A 172 3.66 12.23 -13.93
CA ILE A 172 3.39 13.42 -13.12
C ILE A 172 4.71 13.84 -12.47
N GLY A 173 5.16 15.05 -12.79
CA GLY A 173 6.41 15.59 -12.28
C GLY A 173 6.37 15.86 -10.78
N SER A 174 7.53 15.87 -10.16
CA SER A 174 7.68 16.04 -8.70
C SER A 174 7.09 17.36 -8.20
N ASN A 175 6.63 17.37 -6.95
CA ASN A 175 6.04 18.53 -6.27
C ASN A 175 4.85 19.15 -7.03
N SER A 176 4.16 18.35 -7.83
CA SER A 176 2.94 18.80 -8.50
C SER A 176 1.73 18.69 -7.57
N THR A 177 0.75 19.57 -7.76
CA THR A 177 -0.50 19.58 -7.02
C THR A 177 -1.65 19.23 -7.97
N ILE A 178 -2.32 18.10 -7.75
CA ILE A 178 -3.46 17.62 -8.52
C ILE A 178 -4.73 17.99 -7.78
N ILE A 179 -5.51 18.94 -8.30
CA ILE A 179 -6.68 19.47 -7.62
C ILE A 179 -7.94 18.74 -8.11
N ALA A 180 -8.54 17.96 -7.23
CA ALA A 180 -9.80 17.26 -7.50
C ALA A 180 -11.03 18.20 -7.47
N PRO A 181 -12.09 17.93 -8.28
CA PRO A 181 -12.15 16.81 -9.23
C PRO A 181 -11.30 17.09 -10.47
N CYS A 182 -10.56 16.11 -10.94
CA CYS A 182 -9.84 16.25 -12.19
C CYS A 182 -9.67 14.92 -12.93
N LYS A 183 -9.46 15.00 -14.23
CA LYS A 183 -9.13 13.88 -15.09
C LYS A 183 -7.90 14.22 -15.92
N ILE A 184 -6.85 13.42 -15.77
CA ILE A 184 -5.64 13.49 -16.58
C ILE A 184 -5.75 12.38 -17.62
N GLU A 185 -5.78 12.76 -18.91
CA GLU A 185 -5.90 11.80 -20.00
C GLU A 185 -4.66 10.90 -20.09
N ALA A 186 -4.83 9.73 -20.74
CA ALA A 186 -3.71 8.79 -20.94
C ALA A 186 -2.55 9.43 -21.72
N ASN A 187 -1.32 8.94 -21.46
CA ASN A 187 -0.09 9.40 -22.08
C ASN A 187 0.28 10.87 -21.79
N THR A 188 -0.35 11.50 -20.80
CA THR A 188 -0.07 12.89 -20.43
C THR A 188 1.21 12.97 -19.61
N ILE A 189 2.05 13.97 -19.92
CA ILE A 189 3.18 14.37 -19.10
C ILE A 189 2.83 15.70 -18.43
N VAL A 190 2.79 15.70 -17.11
CA VAL A 190 2.62 16.90 -16.29
C VAL A 190 4.00 17.29 -15.80
N PRO A 191 4.54 18.48 -16.13
CA PRO A 191 5.84 18.94 -15.65
C PRO A 191 5.89 19.00 -14.13
N ALA A 192 7.09 19.00 -13.56
CA ALA A 192 7.28 19.23 -12.13
C ALA A 192 6.75 20.61 -11.71
N LEU A 193 6.39 20.75 -10.41
CA LEU A 193 5.90 22.00 -9.83
C LEU A 193 4.58 22.49 -10.45
N THR A 194 3.85 21.65 -11.13
CA THR A 194 2.60 22.02 -11.81
C THR A 194 1.41 21.98 -10.86
N LYS A 195 0.59 23.01 -10.89
CA LYS A 195 -0.77 23.03 -10.33
C LYS A 195 -1.75 22.58 -11.43
N PHE A 196 -2.18 21.33 -11.37
CA PHE A 196 -3.09 20.75 -12.36
C PHE A 196 -4.53 20.75 -11.87
N LYS A 197 -5.42 21.38 -12.65
CA LYS A 197 -6.87 21.43 -12.42
C LYS A 197 -7.55 21.42 -13.78
N LYS A 198 -8.32 20.38 -14.08
CA LYS A 198 -9.21 20.30 -15.25
C LYS A 198 -10.53 19.65 -14.86
#